data_9b07ebb21aeac14f6337e34e60ed032a
#
_entry.id   9b07ebb21aeac14f6337e34e60ed032a
#
_cell.length_a   1.000
_cell.length_b   1.000
_cell.length_c   1.000
_cell.angle_alpha   90.00
_cell.angle_beta   90.00
_cell.angle_gamma   90.00
#
_symmetry.space_group_name_H-M   'P 1'
#
loop_
_entity.id
_entity.type
_entity.pdbx_description
1 polymer ?
#
loop_
_entity_poly.entity_id
_entity_poly.type
_entity_poly.pdbx_seq_one_letter_code
_entity_poly.pdbx_strand_id
1 'polypeptide(L)'
;GTIAGTSYVAGILGEQRNAAKPTENCFALQTSVAASASPAGRVANPDGGNYSDNYALQTMSLTENGTARAPVVNVDGRDGGDVTAASLSSVMQAGGFTSSIWNFSSVASLGYPTLIDNPE
;
A
#
# COMPACT_ATOMS: atom_id res chain seq x y z
N GLY A 1 -0.48 8.61 7.55
CA GLY A 1 0.55 8.26 8.52
C GLY A 1 1.90 7.98 7.88
N THR A 2 2.89 7.73 8.71
CA THR A 2 4.25 7.43 8.28
C THR A 2 4.71 6.11 8.89
N ILE A 3 5.49 5.34 8.13
CA ILE A 3 6.13 4.12 8.61
C ILE A 3 7.63 4.28 8.44
N ALA A 4 8.40 4.02 9.50
CA ALA A 4 9.84 4.13 9.49
C ALA A 4 10.47 2.99 10.29
N GLY A 5 11.62 2.53 9.85
CA GLY A 5 12.35 1.46 10.51
C GLY A 5 13.74 1.30 9.93
N THR A 6 14.44 0.23 10.34
CA THR A 6 15.80 -0.02 9.88
C THR A 6 15.82 -0.73 8.52
N SER A 7 15.22 -1.90 8.41
CA SER A 7 15.21 -2.70 7.18
C SER A 7 13.92 -3.53 7.10
N TYR A 8 13.60 -4.00 5.88
CA TYR A 8 12.36 -4.73 5.61
C TYR A 8 11.13 -3.91 6.03
N VAL A 9 11.12 -2.63 5.69
CA VAL A 9 10.04 -1.70 6.05
C VAL A 9 9.07 -1.60 4.87
N ALA A 10 7.78 -1.72 5.14
CA ALA A 10 6.76 -1.63 4.10
C ALA A 10 5.42 -1.16 4.68
N GLY A 11 4.53 -0.76 3.78
CA GLY A 11 3.19 -0.30 4.18
C GLY A 11 2.29 -1.41 4.71
N ILE A 12 2.45 -2.63 4.22
CA ILE A 12 1.59 -3.78 4.57
C ILE A 12 2.40 -4.91 5.21
N LEU A 13 3.42 -5.43 4.52
CA LEU A 13 4.17 -6.60 4.95
C LEU A 13 5.66 -6.35 4.84
N GLY A 14 6.36 -6.27 5.99
CA GLY A 14 7.78 -6.00 6.04
C GLY A 14 8.60 -7.04 5.28
N GLU A 15 8.32 -8.33 5.47
CA GLU A 15 9.02 -9.40 4.79
C GLU A 15 8.10 -10.58 4.51
N GLN A 16 8.02 -11.00 3.24
CA GLN A 16 7.33 -12.22 2.86
C GLN A 16 8.31 -13.39 2.84
N ARG A 17 8.19 -14.30 3.80
CA ARG A 17 9.07 -15.48 3.90
C ARG A 17 8.51 -16.72 3.23
N ASN A 18 7.18 -16.80 3.09
CA ASN A 18 6.51 -17.94 2.46
C ASN A 18 5.86 -17.50 1.16
N ALA A 19 6.55 -17.71 0.04
CA ALA A 19 6.06 -17.35 -1.28
C ALA A 19 4.86 -18.20 -1.73
N ALA A 20 4.51 -19.29 -1.03
CA ALA A 20 3.30 -20.05 -1.31
C ALA A 20 2.03 -19.33 -0.82
N LYS A 21 2.17 -18.31 0.03
CA LYS A 21 1.06 -17.51 0.54
C LYS A 21 1.11 -16.13 -0.11
N PRO A 22 0.10 -15.76 -0.92
CA PRO A 22 0.12 -14.48 -1.61
C PRO A 22 -0.20 -13.31 -0.67
N THR A 23 0.37 -12.13 -0.98
CA THR A 23 -0.09 -10.84 -0.50
C THR A 23 -0.87 -10.22 -1.65
N GLU A 24 -2.18 -10.06 -1.50
CA GLU A 24 -3.05 -9.67 -2.61
C GLU A 24 -4.18 -8.75 -2.18
N ASN A 25 -4.67 -7.94 -3.13
CA ASN A 25 -5.81 -7.03 -2.94
C ASN A 25 -5.62 -6.08 -1.76
N CYS A 26 -4.40 -5.59 -1.55
CA CYS A 26 -4.05 -4.70 -0.46
C CYS A 26 -3.85 -3.26 -0.95
N PHE A 27 -4.16 -2.30 -0.08
CA PHE A 27 -4.00 -0.87 -0.34
C PHE A 27 -3.14 -0.24 0.75
N ALA A 28 -1.96 0.23 0.39
CA ALA A 28 -1.07 0.95 1.29
C ALA A 28 -1.33 2.45 1.16
N LEU A 29 -1.95 3.05 2.17
CA LEU A 29 -2.41 4.44 2.14
C LEU A 29 -1.59 5.37 3.04
N GLN A 30 -0.42 4.95 3.48
CA GLN A 30 0.50 5.78 4.25
C GLN A 30 1.07 6.90 3.38
N THR A 31 1.47 7.99 4.01
CA THR A 31 2.09 9.12 3.30
C THR A 31 3.57 8.90 3.04
N SER A 32 4.23 8.05 3.85
CA SER A 32 5.64 7.71 3.63
C SER A 32 6.00 6.35 4.22
N VAL A 33 6.95 5.71 3.57
CA VAL A 33 7.65 4.52 4.06
C VAL A 33 9.15 4.79 3.96
N ALA A 34 9.88 4.64 5.06
CA ALA A 34 11.30 4.93 5.12
C ALA A 34 12.07 3.84 5.84
N ALA A 35 13.12 3.31 5.21
CA ALA A 35 14.08 2.41 5.81
C ALA A 35 15.46 3.07 5.83
N SER A 36 16.13 3.04 6.99
CA SER A 36 17.50 3.56 7.11
C SER A 36 18.53 2.59 6.52
N ALA A 37 18.18 1.31 6.41
CA ALA A 37 18.90 0.31 5.64
C ALA A 37 17.92 -0.37 4.68
N SER A 38 18.42 -0.99 3.64
CA SER A 38 17.62 -1.72 2.65
C SER A 38 17.06 -3.01 3.23
N PRO A 39 15.92 -3.53 2.70
CA PRO A 39 15.04 -2.96 1.69
C PRO A 39 13.84 -2.19 2.24
N ALA A 40 13.17 -1.43 1.36
CA ALA A 40 11.89 -0.79 1.63
C ALA A 40 10.95 -0.96 0.43
N GLY A 41 9.68 -1.27 0.68
CA GLY A 41 8.64 -1.37 -0.34
C GLY A 41 7.41 -0.57 0.04
N ARG A 42 6.70 -0.02 -0.93
CA ARG A 42 5.43 0.67 -0.62
C ARG A 42 4.40 -0.29 -0.04
N VAL A 43 4.35 -1.52 -0.54
CA VAL A 43 3.41 -2.55 -0.11
C VAL A 43 4.12 -3.62 0.72
N ALA A 44 5.14 -4.26 0.17
CA ALA A 44 5.77 -5.43 0.78
C ALA A 44 7.24 -5.58 0.38
N ASN A 45 7.93 -6.57 0.94
CA ASN A 45 9.28 -6.99 0.62
C ASN A 45 9.35 -8.53 0.62
N PRO A 46 10.33 -9.16 -0.03
CA PRO A 46 11.32 -8.57 -0.93
C PRO A 46 10.77 -8.36 -2.34
N ASP A 47 11.60 -7.79 -3.20
CA ASP A 47 11.30 -7.78 -4.64
C ASP A 47 11.21 -9.21 -5.16
N GLY A 48 10.22 -9.48 -6.04
CA GLY A 48 9.99 -10.82 -6.57
C GLY A 48 9.22 -11.77 -5.64
N GLY A 49 8.59 -11.25 -4.57
CA GLY A 49 7.68 -12.04 -3.75
C GLY A 49 6.37 -12.36 -4.47
N ASN A 50 5.51 -13.13 -3.82
CA ASN A 50 4.21 -13.50 -4.36
C ASN A 50 3.18 -12.41 -4.05
N TYR A 51 3.05 -11.46 -4.95
CA TYR A 51 2.17 -10.29 -4.81
C TYR A 51 1.23 -10.21 -6.01
N SER A 52 -0.02 -9.82 -5.79
CA SER A 52 -0.97 -9.56 -6.87
C SER A 52 -2.00 -8.52 -6.48
N ASP A 53 -2.36 -7.66 -7.44
CA ASP A 53 -3.42 -6.68 -7.30
C ASP A 53 -3.28 -5.77 -6.08
N ASN A 54 -2.06 -5.35 -5.77
CA ASN A 54 -1.77 -4.44 -4.67
C ASN A 54 -1.55 -3.02 -5.18
N TYR A 55 -1.92 -2.03 -4.36
CA TYR A 55 -1.85 -0.62 -4.70
C TYR A 55 -1.27 0.19 -3.56
N ALA A 56 -0.64 1.30 -3.91
CA ALA A 56 -0.15 2.27 -2.95
C ALA A 56 -0.43 3.69 -3.45
N LEU A 57 -0.52 4.67 -2.54
CA LEU A 57 -0.70 6.06 -2.92
C LEU A 57 0.45 6.51 -3.83
N GLN A 58 0.11 7.08 -4.99
CA GLN A 58 1.09 7.63 -5.92
C GLN A 58 2.00 8.67 -5.27
N THR A 59 1.45 9.43 -4.33
CA THR A 59 2.16 10.50 -3.62
C THR A 59 3.00 10.00 -2.45
N MET A 60 2.99 8.68 -2.15
CA MET A 60 3.76 8.13 -1.05
C MET A 60 5.25 8.33 -1.24
N SER A 61 5.88 8.93 -0.24
CA SER A 61 7.35 9.07 -0.19
C SER A 61 7.98 7.74 0.18
N LEU A 62 8.97 7.30 -0.59
CA LEU A 62 9.68 6.03 -0.39
C LEU A 62 11.16 6.29 -0.23
N THR A 63 11.72 5.89 0.92
CA THR A 63 13.14 6.03 1.23
C THR A 63 13.72 4.67 1.55
N GLU A 64 14.81 4.32 0.89
CA GLU A 64 15.51 3.06 1.07
C GLU A 64 16.99 3.34 1.28
N ASN A 65 17.56 2.76 2.32
CA ASN A 65 18.96 2.99 2.68
C ASN A 65 19.26 4.49 2.87
N GLY A 66 18.31 5.22 3.46
CA GLY A 66 18.45 6.65 3.71
C GLY A 66 18.30 7.56 2.50
N THR A 67 17.99 7.01 1.32
CA THR A 67 17.90 7.76 0.06
C THR A 67 16.53 7.58 -0.58
N ALA A 68 15.99 8.66 -1.15
CA ALA A 68 14.72 8.59 -1.86
C ALA A 68 14.82 7.62 -3.04
N ARG A 69 13.85 6.71 -3.15
CA ARG A 69 13.76 5.74 -4.24
C ARG A 69 12.48 5.94 -5.02
N ALA A 70 12.56 5.95 -6.34
CA ALA A 70 11.38 5.92 -7.19
C ALA A 70 10.73 4.52 -7.12
N PRO A 71 9.40 4.43 -6.89
CA PRO A 71 8.74 3.13 -6.88
C PRO A 71 8.70 2.51 -8.28
N VAL A 72 8.76 1.18 -8.32
CA VAL A 72 8.49 0.41 -9.53
C VAL A 72 7.00 0.11 -9.55
N VAL A 73 6.25 0.83 -10.37
CA VAL A 73 4.78 0.75 -10.40
C VAL A 73 4.36 -0.56 -11.07
N ASN A 74 3.86 -1.50 -10.27
CA ASN A 74 3.41 -2.81 -10.73
C ASN A 74 2.49 -3.40 -9.67
N VAL A 75 1.23 -3.69 -10.03
CA VAL A 75 0.25 -4.27 -9.08
C VAL A 75 0.71 -5.61 -8.50
N ASP A 76 1.59 -6.31 -9.20
CA ASP A 76 2.15 -7.60 -8.78
C ASP A 76 3.57 -7.47 -8.23
N GLY A 77 4.02 -6.26 -7.93
CA GLY A 77 5.34 -5.97 -7.39
C GLY A 77 5.30 -5.48 -5.94
N ARG A 78 6.48 -5.37 -5.34
CA ARG A 78 6.63 -4.93 -3.93
C ARG A 78 6.13 -3.50 -3.68
N ASP A 79 6.10 -2.66 -4.71
CA ASP A 79 5.67 -1.27 -4.57
C ASP A 79 4.19 -1.08 -4.94
N GLY A 80 3.55 -2.07 -5.54
CA GLY A 80 2.16 -1.99 -5.96
C GLY A 80 1.92 -1.04 -7.13
N GLY A 81 0.70 -1.03 -7.64
CA GLY A 81 0.23 -0.05 -8.61
C GLY A 81 -0.03 1.30 -7.96
N ASP A 82 -0.09 2.34 -8.77
CA ASP A 82 -0.41 3.69 -8.28
C ASP A 82 -1.91 3.87 -8.12
N VAL A 83 -2.31 4.51 -7.02
CA VAL A 83 -3.67 4.99 -6.81
C VAL A 83 -3.60 6.43 -6.29
N THR A 84 -4.52 7.26 -6.76
CA THR A 84 -4.65 8.65 -6.31
C THR A 84 -5.87 8.80 -5.41
N ALA A 85 -5.96 9.89 -4.67
CA ALA A 85 -7.17 10.19 -3.88
C ALA A 85 -8.43 10.19 -4.75
N ALA A 86 -8.32 10.67 -6.00
CA ALA A 86 -9.46 10.73 -6.94
C ALA A 86 -9.85 9.35 -7.48
N SER A 87 -8.91 8.42 -7.65
CA SER A 87 -9.17 7.08 -8.19
C SER A 87 -9.38 6.00 -7.15
N LEU A 88 -9.08 6.29 -5.87
CA LEU A 88 -9.07 5.29 -4.81
C LEU A 88 -10.39 4.51 -4.70
N SER A 89 -11.52 5.23 -4.67
CA SER A 89 -12.82 4.59 -4.50
C SER A 89 -13.15 3.62 -5.64
N SER A 90 -12.92 4.00 -6.89
CA SER A 90 -13.21 3.15 -8.05
C SER A 90 -12.26 1.96 -8.13
N VAL A 91 -10.98 2.14 -7.82
CA VAL A 91 -10.01 1.04 -7.83
C VAL A 91 -10.31 0.04 -6.71
N MET A 92 -10.64 0.52 -5.52
CA MET A 92 -11.02 -0.36 -4.41
C MET A 92 -12.29 -1.14 -4.72
N GLN A 93 -13.31 -0.50 -5.29
CA GLN A 93 -14.56 -1.18 -5.65
C GLN A 93 -14.33 -2.23 -6.75
N ALA A 94 -13.49 -1.95 -7.73
CA ALA A 94 -13.10 -2.93 -8.74
C ALA A 94 -12.36 -4.13 -8.13
N GLY A 95 -11.68 -3.93 -7.00
CA GLY A 95 -10.98 -4.98 -6.25
C GLY A 95 -11.86 -5.74 -5.25
N GLY A 96 -13.18 -5.48 -5.23
CA GLY A 96 -14.10 -6.20 -4.37
C GLY A 96 -14.45 -5.51 -3.05
N PHE A 97 -13.98 -4.29 -2.81
CA PHE A 97 -14.35 -3.51 -1.64
C PHE A 97 -15.71 -2.86 -1.89
N THR A 98 -16.78 -3.49 -1.46
CA THR A 98 -18.13 -3.08 -1.83
C THR A 98 -18.65 -1.91 -0.99
N SER A 99 -19.50 -1.07 -1.59
CA SER A 99 -20.14 0.07 -0.90
C SER A 99 -21.19 -0.35 0.13
N SER A 100 -21.57 -1.62 0.18
CA SER A 100 -22.42 -2.15 1.25
C SER A 100 -21.69 -2.33 2.58
N ILE A 101 -20.35 -2.39 2.54
CA ILE A 101 -19.48 -2.58 3.71
C ILE A 101 -18.64 -1.33 3.98
N TRP A 102 -18.18 -0.67 2.92
CA TRP A 102 -17.25 0.44 2.98
C TRP A 102 -17.94 1.76 2.65
N ASN A 103 -17.68 2.78 3.47
CA ASN A 103 -18.13 4.14 3.21
C ASN A 103 -17.02 4.88 2.45
N PHE A 104 -17.19 5.02 1.14
CA PHE A 104 -16.21 5.71 0.28
C PHE A 104 -16.34 7.23 0.32
N SER A 105 -17.43 7.77 0.87
CA SER A 105 -17.58 9.23 0.99
C SER A 105 -16.55 9.85 1.93
N SER A 106 -16.00 9.06 2.86
CA SER A 106 -14.96 9.51 3.79
C SER A 106 -13.60 9.76 3.12
N VAL A 107 -13.38 9.23 1.90
CA VAL A 107 -12.09 9.39 1.20
C VAL A 107 -11.76 10.86 0.94
N ALA A 108 -12.77 11.69 0.65
CA ALA A 108 -12.56 13.11 0.39
C ALA A 108 -12.01 13.87 1.61
N SER A 109 -12.40 13.48 2.83
CA SER A 109 -12.00 14.15 4.07
C SER A 109 -10.86 13.44 4.80
N LEU A 110 -10.85 12.10 4.80
CA LEU A 110 -9.90 11.32 5.56
C LEU A 110 -8.73 10.77 4.70
N GLY A 111 -8.92 10.66 3.39
CA GLY A 111 -7.95 10.04 2.49
C GLY A 111 -8.08 8.51 2.42
N TYR A 112 -9.05 7.91 3.11
CA TYR A 112 -9.32 6.48 3.12
C TYR A 112 -10.80 6.23 3.41
N PRO A 113 -11.37 5.08 2.99
CA PRO A 113 -12.74 4.73 3.34
C PRO A 113 -12.82 4.20 4.78
N THR A 114 -14.01 4.28 5.36
CA THR A 114 -14.31 3.71 6.68
C THR A 114 -15.31 2.58 6.53
N LEU A 115 -15.43 1.75 7.56
CA LEU A 115 -16.50 0.73 7.60
C LEU A 115 -17.84 1.38 7.92
N ILE A 116 -18.91 0.93 7.28
CA ILE A 116 -20.25 1.49 7.49
C ILE A 116 -20.68 1.28 8.94
N ASP A 117 -20.46 0.09 9.50
CA ASP A 117 -20.89 -0.25 10.86
C ASP A 117 -19.88 0.14 11.95
N ASN A 118 -18.76 0.71 11.57
CA ASN A 118 -17.74 1.20 12.49
C ASN A 118 -17.12 2.49 11.94
N PRO A 119 -17.90 3.56 11.78
CA PRO A 119 -17.39 4.81 11.25
C PRO A 119 -16.48 5.49 12.27
N GLU A 120 -15.54 6.26 11.73
CA GLU A 120 -14.59 7.04 12.52
C GLU A 120 -15.20 8.36 13.03
#